data_4f94c35ac49d10139ffbb980e1aaf710
#
_entry.id   4f94c35ac49d10139ffbb980e1aaf710
#
_cell.length_a   1.000
_cell.length_b   1.000
_cell.length_c   1.000
_cell.angle_alpha   90.00
_cell.angle_beta   90.00
_cell.angle_gamma   90.00
#
_symmetry.space_group_name_H-M   'P 1'
#
loop_
_entity.id
_entity.type
_entity.pdbx_description
1 polymer ?
#
loop_
_entity_poly.entity_id
_entity_poly.type
_entity_poly.pdbx_seq_one_letter_code
_entity_poly.pdbx_strand_id
1 'polypeptide(L)'
;ILMHRKGVSATMQKNPQYENIVEEVKLHLMERCALAKEYGAHKLIIDIGIGFGKTMDHNWELLRSLHEFHDIGYPMLLGISRKSFIGSTLDITNPADRDVPTHLLHALLMNKHCSIIRVHDVSMAVMAKKLYARLHE
;
A
#
# COMPACT_ATOMS: atom_id res chain seq x y z
N ILE A 1 9.40 5.28 -8.42
CA ILE A 1 8.34 4.49 -7.75
C ILE A 1 7.32 4.10 -8.79
N LEU A 2 7.02 2.81 -8.89
CA LEU A 2 6.02 2.25 -9.80
C LEU A 2 4.80 1.84 -8.99
N MET A 3 3.65 2.46 -9.30
CA MET A 3 2.42 2.25 -8.54
C MET A 3 1.33 1.62 -9.44
N HIS A 4 0.65 0.59 -8.92
CA HIS A 4 -0.52 0.03 -9.58
C HIS A 4 -1.75 0.93 -9.43
N ARG A 5 -2.42 1.19 -10.56
CA ARG A 5 -3.74 1.83 -10.62
C ARG A 5 -4.57 1.22 -11.75
N LYS A 6 -5.82 0.87 -11.50
CA LYS A 6 -6.77 0.42 -12.53
C LYS A 6 -7.70 1.58 -12.90
N GLY A 7 -7.75 1.93 -14.19
CA GLY A 7 -8.57 3.02 -14.70
C GLY A 7 -7.95 4.41 -14.57
N VAL A 8 -8.67 5.43 -15.01
CA VAL A 8 -8.27 6.84 -14.94
C VAL A 8 -8.80 7.50 -13.67
N SER A 9 -8.08 8.51 -13.17
CA SER A 9 -8.37 9.13 -11.85
C SER A 9 -9.84 9.56 -11.67
N ALA A 10 -10.48 10.04 -12.72
CA ALA A 10 -11.88 10.51 -12.67
C ALA A 10 -12.91 9.39 -12.47
N THR A 11 -12.60 8.14 -12.87
CA THR A 11 -13.58 7.04 -12.89
C THR A 11 -13.09 5.78 -12.19
N MET A 12 -11.85 5.72 -11.74
CA MET A 12 -11.23 4.51 -11.19
C MET A 12 -11.96 3.91 -9.97
N GLN A 13 -12.73 4.71 -9.23
CA GLN A 13 -13.52 4.24 -8.08
C GLN A 13 -14.94 3.78 -8.45
N LYS A 14 -15.32 3.90 -9.73
CA LYS A 14 -16.63 3.45 -10.21
C LYS A 14 -16.57 1.95 -10.53
N ASN A 15 -16.98 1.13 -9.58
CA ASN A 15 -17.11 -0.33 -9.71
C ASN A 15 -15.85 -1.03 -10.26
N PRO A 16 -14.66 -0.90 -9.62
CA PRO A 16 -13.47 -1.59 -10.09
C PRO A 16 -13.64 -3.12 -9.95
N GLN A 17 -13.36 -3.86 -11.03
CA GLN A 17 -13.50 -5.30 -11.09
C GLN A 17 -12.13 -5.96 -11.19
N TYR A 18 -11.94 -7.07 -10.46
CA TYR A 18 -10.78 -7.94 -10.50
C TYR A 18 -11.27 -9.39 -10.43
N GLU A 19 -10.64 -10.30 -11.14
CA GLU A 19 -10.84 -11.75 -10.95
C GLU A 19 -10.00 -12.24 -9.76
N ASN A 20 -8.72 -11.86 -9.75
CA ASN A 20 -7.80 -12.06 -8.63
C ASN A 20 -6.96 -10.80 -8.46
N ILE A 21 -7.30 -9.96 -7.48
CA ILE A 21 -6.65 -8.67 -7.34
C ILE A 21 -5.16 -8.80 -6.98
N VAL A 22 -4.77 -9.79 -6.20
CA VAL A 22 -3.38 -9.98 -5.77
C VAL A 22 -2.52 -10.31 -6.98
N GLU A 23 -2.94 -11.28 -7.79
CA GLU A 23 -2.22 -11.69 -9.00
C GLU A 23 -2.20 -10.59 -10.06
N GLU A 24 -3.33 -9.94 -10.32
CA GLU A 24 -3.39 -8.86 -11.32
C GLU A 24 -2.46 -7.69 -10.95
N VAL A 25 -2.42 -7.29 -9.66
CA VAL A 25 -1.53 -6.23 -9.18
C VAL A 25 -0.07 -6.68 -9.24
N LYS A 26 0.23 -7.92 -8.84
CA LYS A 26 1.58 -8.48 -8.89
C LYS A 26 2.12 -8.52 -10.32
N LEU A 27 1.36 -9.09 -11.25
CA LEU A 27 1.72 -9.19 -12.66
C LEU A 27 1.96 -7.81 -13.27
N HIS A 28 1.04 -6.86 -13.05
CA HIS A 28 1.20 -5.48 -13.53
C HIS A 28 2.50 -4.84 -13.02
N LEU A 29 2.82 -4.99 -11.74
CA LEU A 29 4.06 -4.42 -11.18
C LEU A 29 5.30 -5.09 -11.76
N MET A 30 5.30 -6.42 -11.96
CA MET A 30 6.40 -7.15 -12.59
C MET A 30 6.65 -6.65 -14.03
N GLU A 31 5.59 -6.50 -14.84
CA GLU A 31 5.68 -5.96 -16.20
C GLU A 31 6.24 -4.52 -16.20
N ARG A 32 5.76 -3.67 -15.29
CA ARG A 32 6.27 -2.28 -15.19
C ARG A 32 7.73 -2.24 -14.73
N CYS A 33 8.15 -3.14 -13.84
CA CYS A 33 9.54 -3.26 -13.42
C CYS A 33 10.44 -3.73 -14.57
N ALA A 34 10.01 -4.71 -15.36
CA ALA A 34 10.73 -5.18 -16.54
C ALA A 34 10.91 -4.04 -17.56
N LEU A 35 9.81 -3.37 -17.90
CA LEU A 35 9.84 -2.24 -18.82
C LEU A 35 10.76 -1.10 -18.33
N ALA A 36 10.69 -0.76 -17.05
CA ALA A 36 11.53 0.29 -16.47
C ALA A 36 13.03 -0.06 -16.59
N LYS A 37 13.39 -1.33 -16.40
CA LYS A 37 14.77 -1.82 -16.60
C LYS A 37 15.26 -1.67 -18.03
N GLU A 38 14.42 -2.01 -19.01
CA GLU A 38 14.72 -1.84 -20.43
C GLU A 38 15.05 -0.37 -20.78
N TYR A 39 14.38 0.58 -20.09
CA TYR A 39 14.68 2.01 -20.22
C TYR A 39 15.76 2.54 -19.27
N GLY A 40 16.55 1.64 -18.64
CA GLY A 40 17.71 2.00 -17.81
C GLY A 40 17.40 2.39 -16.37
N ALA A 41 16.18 2.21 -15.89
CA ALA A 41 15.82 2.48 -14.50
C ALA A 41 16.07 1.23 -13.63
N HIS A 42 17.17 1.23 -12.85
CA HIS A 42 17.57 0.06 -12.05
C HIS A 42 17.22 0.18 -10.56
N LYS A 43 17.01 1.40 -10.04
CA LYS A 43 16.62 1.66 -8.64
C LYS A 43 15.12 1.86 -8.57
N LEU A 44 14.40 0.77 -8.35
CA LEU A 44 12.93 0.78 -8.35
C LEU A 44 12.37 0.59 -6.93
N ILE A 45 11.20 1.16 -6.71
CA ILE A 45 10.34 0.95 -5.55
C ILE A 45 8.95 0.64 -6.09
N ILE A 46 8.27 -0.37 -5.55
CA ILE A 46 6.91 -0.72 -5.93
C ILE A 46 5.90 -0.17 -4.93
N ASP A 47 4.71 0.22 -5.40
CA ASP A 47 3.53 0.59 -4.60
C ASP A 47 2.32 -0.18 -5.13
N ILE A 48 1.70 -1.01 -4.32
CA ILE A 48 0.53 -1.81 -4.71
C ILE A 48 -0.73 -0.98 -4.95
N GLY A 49 -0.67 0.32 -4.69
CA GLY A 49 -1.72 1.28 -5.04
C GLY A 49 -3.01 1.13 -4.24
N ILE A 50 -2.91 0.94 -2.93
CA ILE A 50 -4.08 0.93 -2.03
C ILE A 50 -4.95 2.18 -2.27
N GLY A 51 -6.26 2.00 -2.46
CA GLY A 51 -7.21 3.08 -2.69
C GLY A 51 -7.26 3.63 -4.12
N PHE A 52 -6.51 3.08 -5.08
CA PHE A 52 -6.51 3.51 -6.47
C PHE A 52 -7.16 2.46 -7.38
N GLY A 53 -8.45 2.67 -7.73
CA GLY A 53 -9.23 1.74 -8.53
C GLY A 53 -9.48 0.41 -7.80
N LYS A 54 -9.87 0.48 -6.53
CA LYS A 54 -10.07 -0.68 -5.65
C LYS A 54 -11.25 -0.46 -4.71
N THR A 55 -12.04 -1.50 -4.47
CA THR A 55 -13.07 -1.50 -3.44
C THR A 55 -12.45 -1.56 -2.03
N MET A 56 -13.27 -1.45 -1.00
CA MET A 56 -12.84 -1.64 0.40
C MET A 56 -12.24 -3.05 0.58
N ASP A 57 -12.94 -4.09 0.13
CA ASP A 57 -12.51 -5.48 0.27
C ASP A 57 -11.22 -5.76 -0.49
N HIS A 58 -11.07 -5.22 -1.70
CA HIS A 58 -9.82 -5.30 -2.47
C HIS A 58 -8.63 -4.70 -1.72
N ASN A 59 -8.81 -3.59 -1.01
CA ASN A 59 -7.73 -2.99 -0.21
C ASN A 59 -7.34 -3.89 0.96
N TRP A 60 -8.31 -4.47 1.67
CA TRP A 60 -8.05 -5.40 2.76
C TRP A 60 -7.40 -6.70 2.28
N GLU A 61 -7.82 -7.24 1.14
CA GLU A 61 -7.21 -8.43 0.54
C GLU A 61 -5.74 -8.21 0.20
N LEU A 62 -5.41 -7.09 -0.46
CA LEU A 62 -4.02 -6.73 -0.74
C LEU A 62 -3.17 -6.58 0.54
N LEU A 63 -3.72 -5.97 1.60
CA LEU A 63 -2.99 -5.81 2.86
C LEU A 63 -2.76 -7.14 3.60
N ARG A 64 -3.70 -8.09 3.50
CA ARG A 64 -3.49 -9.46 4.02
C ARG A 64 -2.40 -10.21 3.26
N SER A 65 -2.27 -9.94 1.96
CA SER A 65 -1.41 -10.63 1.02
C SER A 65 -0.10 -9.89 0.69
N LEU A 66 0.36 -8.95 1.55
CA LEU A 66 1.58 -8.17 1.29
C LEU A 66 2.81 -9.04 1.02
N HIS A 67 2.90 -10.22 1.64
CA HIS A 67 3.99 -11.17 1.47
C HIS A 67 4.12 -11.68 0.03
N GLU A 68 3.02 -11.77 -0.74
CA GLU A 68 3.00 -12.21 -2.13
C GLU A 68 3.79 -11.28 -3.07
N PHE A 69 3.96 -10.02 -2.69
CA PHE A 69 4.69 -9.03 -3.49
C PHE A 69 6.19 -9.02 -3.24
N HIS A 70 6.67 -9.76 -2.24
CA HIS A 70 8.09 -9.86 -1.90
C HIS A 70 8.92 -10.43 -3.06
N ASP A 71 8.38 -11.43 -3.78
CA ASP A 71 9.05 -12.10 -4.89
C ASP A 71 9.34 -11.19 -6.08
N ILE A 72 8.71 -10.00 -6.17
CA ILE A 72 9.03 -9.01 -7.20
C ILE A 72 10.47 -8.50 -7.04
N GLY A 73 11.04 -8.60 -5.82
CA GLY A 73 12.45 -8.33 -5.54
C GLY A 73 12.82 -6.85 -5.42
N TYR A 74 11.83 -5.97 -5.21
CA TYR A 74 12.04 -4.53 -4.98
C TYR A 74 11.46 -4.07 -3.65
N PRO A 75 12.04 -3.01 -3.02
CA PRO A 75 11.45 -2.38 -1.85
C PRO A 75 10.01 -1.97 -2.11
N MET A 76 9.11 -2.25 -1.16
CA MET A 76 7.70 -1.88 -1.24
C MET A 76 7.41 -0.63 -0.42
N LEU A 77 6.75 0.35 -1.06
CA LEU A 77 6.14 1.51 -0.43
C LEU A 77 4.66 1.22 -0.15
N LEU A 78 4.25 1.49 1.08
CA LEU A 78 2.85 1.38 1.50
C LEU A 78 2.29 2.76 1.87
N GLY A 79 1.29 3.21 1.12
CA GLY A 79 0.60 4.48 1.32
C GLY A 79 -0.86 4.26 1.70
N ILE A 80 -1.16 4.04 2.98
CA ILE A 80 -2.53 3.82 3.48
C ILE A 80 -3.08 5.00 4.29
N SER A 81 -2.25 6.02 4.56
CA SER A 81 -2.57 7.10 5.47
C SER A 81 -3.83 7.86 5.08
N ARG A 82 -4.77 7.98 6.02
CA ARG A 82 -6.08 8.66 5.92
C ARG A 82 -7.02 8.12 4.85
N LYS A 83 -6.74 6.94 4.26
CA LYS A 83 -7.54 6.40 3.16
C LYS A 83 -8.95 5.99 3.59
N SER A 84 -9.89 6.10 2.64
CA SER A 84 -11.32 5.91 2.88
C SER A 84 -11.67 4.53 3.41
N PHE A 85 -10.98 3.46 2.99
CA PHE A 85 -11.26 2.11 3.45
C PHE A 85 -11.07 1.96 4.97
N ILE A 86 -10.09 2.67 5.58
CA ILE A 86 -9.92 2.75 7.05
C ILE A 86 -11.13 3.45 7.67
N GLY A 87 -11.51 4.59 7.08
CA GLY A 87 -12.66 5.35 7.55
C GLY A 87 -13.97 4.56 7.49
N SER A 88 -14.20 3.86 6.37
CA SER A 88 -15.39 3.02 6.20
C SER A 88 -15.44 1.83 7.16
N THR A 89 -14.29 1.27 7.55
CA THR A 89 -14.22 0.16 8.51
C THR A 89 -14.51 0.61 9.94
N LEU A 90 -14.24 1.88 10.28
CA LEU A 90 -14.31 2.41 11.64
C LEU A 90 -15.37 3.52 11.81
N ASP A 91 -16.20 3.74 10.78
CA ASP A 91 -17.21 4.81 10.74
C ASP A 91 -16.62 6.23 10.93
N ILE A 92 -15.37 6.45 10.49
CA ILE A 92 -14.68 7.74 10.56
C ILE A 92 -14.80 8.48 9.24
N THR A 93 -15.64 9.51 9.19
CA THR A 93 -15.92 10.30 7.99
C THR A 93 -14.79 11.30 7.68
N ASN A 94 -14.33 12.06 8.68
CA ASN A 94 -13.27 13.05 8.49
C ASN A 94 -11.90 12.38 8.29
N PRO A 95 -11.19 12.64 7.17
CA PRO A 95 -9.87 12.04 6.91
C PRO A 95 -8.81 12.36 7.97
N ALA A 96 -8.84 13.53 8.61
CA ALA A 96 -7.86 13.90 9.63
C ALA A 96 -7.94 13.00 10.89
N ASP A 97 -9.14 12.53 11.23
CA ASP A 97 -9.37 11.67 12.39
C ASP A 97 -8.89 10.22 12.16
N ARG A 98 -8.44 9.91 10.95
CA ARG A 98 -7.90 8.59 10.57
C ARG A 98 -6.39 8.45 10.85
N ASP A 99 -5.72 9.42 11.45
CA ASP A 99 -4.27 9.33 11.73
C ASP A 99 -3.97 8.22 12.73
N VAL A 100 -4.62 8.18 13.86
CA VAL A 100 -4.42 7.13 14.87
C VAL A 100 -4.67 5.74 14.29
N PRO A 101 -5.83 5.41 13.69
CA PRO A 101 -6.04 4.10 13.07
C PRO A 101 -5.06 3.80 11.92
N THR A 102 -4.60 4.80 11.16
CA THR A 102 -3.54 4.62 10.16
C THR A 102 -2.28 4.07 10.79
N HIS A 103 -1.82 4.68 11.89
CA HIS A 103 -0.57 4.27 12.54
C HIS A 103 -0.69 2.94 13.28
N LEU A 104 -1.86 2.63 13.84
CA LEU A 104 -2.15 1.29 14.38
C LEU A 104 -2.06 0.23 13.29
N LEU A 105 -2.67 0.48 12.13
CA LEU A 105 -2.59 -0.44 11.00
C LEU A 105 -1.18 -0.58 10.45
N HIS A 106 -0.41 0.52 10.34
CA HIS A 106 1.01 0.44 9.97
C HIS A 106 1.81 -0.41 10.97
N ALA A 107 1.60 -0.23 12.28
CA ALA A 107 2.29 -1.03 13.31
C ALA A 107 2.01 -2.53 13.15
N LEU A 108 0.76 -2.91 12.85
CA LEU A 108 0.38 -4.30 12.60
C LEU A 108 1.01 -4.88 11.31
N LEU A 109 1.39 -4.01 10.36
CA LEU A 109 1.93 -4.41 9.06
C LEU A 109 3.46 -4.31 8.97
N MET A 110 4.16 -3.79 10.00
CA MET A 110 5.61 -3.53 9.96
C MET A 110 6.46 -4.78 9.66
N ASN A 111 6.01 -5.95 10.07
CA ASN A 111 6.71 -7.22 9.83
C ASN A 111 6.34 -7.89 8.48
N LYS A 112 5.49 -7.24 7.66
CA LYS A 112 4.97 -7.82 6.40
C LYS A 112 5.67 -7.28 5.15
N HIS A 113 7.00 -7.27 5.15
CA HIS A 113 7.82 -6.91 3.97
C HIS A 113 7.58 -5.51 3.41
N CYS A 114 7.11 -4.55 4.22
CA CYS A 114 6.98 -3.16 3.84
C CYS A 114 8.26 -2.41 4.20
N SER A 115 8.93 -1.83 3.19
CA SER A 115 10.21 -1.12 3.36
C SER A 115 10.03 0.37 3.64
N ILE A 116 8.95 0.96 3.12
CA ILE A 116 8.69 2.40 3.18
C ILE A 116 7.22 2.62 3.48
N ILE A 117 6.91 3.47 4.45
CA ILE A 117 5.54 3.95 4.68
C ILE A 117 5.43 5.43 4.33
N ARG A 118 4.36 5.80 3.60
CA ARG A 118 4.03 7.20 3.30
C ARG A 118 2.86 7.63 4.17
N VAL A 119 3.09 8.65 4.99
CA VAL A 119 2.15 9.12 6.03
C VAL A 119 1.96 10.62 6.01
N HIS A 120 0.86 11.11 6.59
CA HIS A 120 0.63 12.54 6.86
C HIS A 120 1.28 12.96 8.18
N ASP A 121 1.19 12.14 9.23
CA ASP A 121 1.85 12.38 10.51
C ASP A 121 3.15 11.56 10.62
N VAL A 122 4.28 12.22 10.35
CA VAL A 122 5.61 11.59 10.40
C VAL A 122 6.04 11.34 11.84
N SER A 123 5.62 12.15 12.80
CA SER A 123 6.02 12.02 14.21
C SER A 123 5.54 10.71 14.81
N MET A 124 4.28 10.35 14.59
CA MET A 124 3.71 9.08 15.02
C MET A 124 4.37 7.88 14.31
N ALA A 125 4.69 8.01 13.03
CA ALA A 125 5.38 6.95 12.29
C ALA A 125 6.78 6.67 12.86
N VAL A 126 7.52 7.73 13.22
CA VAL A 126 8.84 7.61 13.86
C VAL A 126 8.74 6.96 15.24
N MET A 127 7.72 7.31 16.04
CA MET A 127 7.49 6.65 17.33
C MET A 127 7.22 5.15 17.15
N ALA A 128 6.31 4.79 16.24
CA ALA A 128 5.99 3.39 15.94
C ALA A 128 7.23 2.61 15.49
N LYS A 129 8.06 3.19 14.60
CA LYS A 129 9.33 2.58 14.16
C LYS A 129 10.30 2.34 15.31
N LYS A 130 10.44 3.31 16.24
CA LYS A 130 11.33 3.15 17.40
C LYS A 130 10.88 2.04 18.34
N LEU A 131 9.56 1.93 18.58
CA LEU A 131 8.99 0.86 19.41
C LEU A 131 9.17 -0.51 18.73
N TYR A 132 8.90 -0.58 17.42
CA TYR A 132 9.09 -1.81 16.64
C TYR A 132 10.54 -2.30 16.70
N ALA A 133 11.52 -1.40 16.50
CA ALA A 133 12.94 -1.75 16.57
C ALA A 133 13.29 -2.35 17.93
N ARG A 134 12.83 -1.75 19.04
CA ARG A 134 13.09 -2.27 20.40
C ARG A 134 12.48 -3.64 20.70
N LEU A 135 11.41 -4.00 20.01
CA LEU A 135 10.78 -5.32 20.17
C LEU A 135 11.52 -6.42 19.36
N HIS A 136 12.39 -6.04 18.42
CA HIS A 136 13.03 -6.97 17.48
C HIS A 136 14.57 -6.90 17.52
N GLU A 137 15.15 -6.13 18.46
CA GLU A 137 16.58 -6.17 18.84
C GLU A 137 16.84 -7.42 19.70
#